data_e737b2805977b1a31f8f3809bf02fd61
#
_entry.id   e737b2805977b1a31f8f3809bf02fd61
#
_cell.length_a   1.000
_cell.length_b   1.000
_cell.length_c   1.000
_cell.angle_alpha   90.00
_cell.angle_beta   90.00
_cell.angle_gamma   90.00
#
_symmetry.space_group_name_H-M   'P 1'
#
loop_
_entity.id
_entity.type
_entity.pdbx_description
1 polymer ?
#
loop_
_entity_poly.entity_id
_entity_poly.type
_entity_poly.pdbx_seq_one_letter_code
_entity_poly.pdbx_strand_id
1 'polypeptide(L)'
;MRVIIAGAGEVGRGVAAALRGEKRGVAMIDPDPNAISDSQSLDCLLITGNALSRDSLVRAGINDAEIIVFATNDDNVNILGCAFAKRVFSEQVGDRTASGLITIANVRDSEITHPSRGAGPLENWARTNFVVSPSTDVVEQLISGLVSPTLSDIIPMGDNAWIVESAVSVGSPMIGSTIEDANSNSTKDPDYPRIIAMKAGSRKGRIVSGNEIIQQGDMLVFVTGSTKFFGEIARLVGDENSEMPDKPTVAIFGATNFGSKLAEHYLNMGSNVVIIEPDLDSANAIVGSRIGVNKRLDVIHGDPQDEDLLRELAVEDHDIAISTLSDDNLNISIAMRTFDKGVSRTGLILKDRALVEAIQRIGLRPVSKRRVAIKSILKAIHMHVPGLYEPIPRIPSLVSMSAEINSGNGLLGKELPEVEDIIGANLVMLERLDNDGTFNNIIEENIGTIQEGDRLYLILEIDDVGK
;
A
#
# COMPACT_ATOMS: atom_id res chain seq x y z
N MET A 1 5.23 6.46 -23.49
CA MET A 1 3.97 6.26 -22.74
C MET A 1 3.42 7.59 -22.27
N ARG A 2 2.12 7.84 -22.48
CA ARG A 2 1.40 9.01 -21.95
C ARG A 2 0.34 8.56 -20.96
N VAL A 3 0.36 9.16 -19.78
CA VAL A 3 -0.65 8.96 -18.74
C VAL A 3 -1.47 10.23 -18.58
N ILE A 4 -2.80 10.11 -18.55
CA ILE A 4 -3.70 11.21 -18.22
C ILE A 4 -4.16 11.03 -16.78
N ILE A 5 -4.13 12.11 -15.98
CA ILE A 5 -4.60 12.14 -14.59
C ILE A 5 -5.74 13.15 -14.51
N ALA A 6 -6.94 12.66 -14.21
CA ALA A 6 -8.11 13.47 -13.91
C ALA A 6 -8.18 13.72 -12.40
N GLY A 7 -7.99 14.97 -12.01
CA GLY A 7 -7.82 15.43 -10.63
C GLY A 7 -6.40 15.92 -10.36
N ALA A 8 -6.24 17.25 -10.20
CA ALA A 8 -4.97 17.90 -9.85
C ALA A 8 -4.85 18.19 -8.34
N GLY A 9 -5.60 17.48 -7.52
CA GLY A 9 -5.46 17.46 -6.07
C GLY A 9 -4.14 16.85 -5.62
N GLU A 10 -3.94 16.74 -4.32
CA GLU A 10 -2.67 16.27 -3.74
C GLU A 10 -2.26 14.86 -4.16
N VAL A 11 -3.24 13.94 -4.29
CA VAL A 11 -2.99 12.57 -4.77
C VAL A 11 -2.60 12.59 -6.25
N GLY A 12 -3.37 13.27 -7.10
CA GLY A 12 -3.06 13.38 -8.53
C GLY A 12 -1.70 14.02 -8.80
N ARG A 13 -1.35 15.10 -8.06
CA ARG A 13 -0.01 15.71 -8.13
C ARG A 13 1.10 14.75 -7.68
N GLY A 14 0.85 13.97 -6.63
CA GLY A 14 1.82 12.97 -6.15
C GLY A 14 2.08 11.88 -7.18
N VAL A 15 1.03 11.36 -7.82
CA VAL A 15 1.15 10.39 -8.93
C VAL A 15 1.87 11.01 -10.12
N ALA A 16 1.51 12.25 -10.50
CA ALA A 16 2.17 12.96 -11.60
C ALA A 16 3.67 13.14 -11.34
N ALA A 17 4.05 13.57 -10.12
CA ALA A 17 5.44 13.76 -9.73
C ALA A 17 6.26 12.46 -9.84
N ALA A 18 5.71 11.34 -9.36
CA ALA A 18 6.37 10.04 -9.46
C ALA A 18 6.58 9.64 -10.94
N LEU A 19 5.53 9.69 -11.76
CA LEU A 19 5.62 9.37 -13.19
C LEU A 19 6.55 10.28 -13.98
N ARG A 20 6.64 11.57 -13.61
CA ARG A 20 7.62 12.48 -14.20
C ARG A 20 9.05 12.14 -13.78
N GLY A 21 9.25 11.70 -12.54
CA GLY A 21 10.53 11.13 -12.08
C GLY A 21 10.98 9.94 -12.93
N GLU A 22 10.03 9.13 -13.39
CA GLU A 22 10.25 8.01 -14.33
C GLU A 22 10.37 8.46 -15.81
N LYS A 23 10.44 9.76 -16.08
CA LYS A 23 10.51 10.36 -17.44
C LYS A 23 9.30 10.03 -18.33
N ARG A 24 8.14 9.76 -17.75
CA ARG A 24 6.91 9.50 -18.51
C ARG A 24 6.17 10.79 -18.87
N GLY A 25 5.49 10.79 -20.01
CA GLY A 25 4.64 11.90 -20.43
C GLY A 25 3.34 11.93 -19.59
N VAL A 26 3.05 13.03 -18.92
CA VAL A 26 1.86 13.18 -18.07
C VAL A 26 1.02 14.38 -18.54
N ALA A 27 -0.30 14.19 -18.62
CA ALA A 27 -1.27 15.28 -18.73
C ALA A 27 -2.20 15.28 -17.51
N MET A 28 -2.55 16.44 -16.99
CA MET A 28 -3.45 16.59 -15.85
C MET A 28 -4.67 17.42 -16.24
N ILE A 29 -5.85 17.02 -15.79
CA ILE A 29 -7.13 17.72 -16.02
C ILE A 29 -7.77 18.00 -14.67
N ASP A 30 -8.12 19.27 -14.41
CA ASP A 30 -8.89 19.67 -13.23
C ASP A 30 -9.78 20.88 -13.56
N PRO A 31 -11.03 20.95 -13.09
CA PRO A 31 -11.86 22.12 -13.27
C PRO A 31 -11.41 23.34 -12.43
N ASP A 32 -10.67 23.11 -11.33
CA ASP A 32 -10.16 24.20 -10.48
C ASP A 32 -8.85 24.79 -11.03
N PRO A 33 -8.85 26.06 -11.45
CA PRO A 33 -7.64 26.72 -11.91
C PRO A 33 -6.52 26.81 -10.86
N ASN A 34 -6.86 26.83 -9.55
CA ASN A 34 -5.86 26.86 -8.48
C ASN A 34 -5.13 25.53 -8.39
N ALA A 35 -5.85 24.40 -8.44
CA ALA A 35 -5.23 23.07 -8.45
C ALA A 35 -4.30 22.88 -9.66
N ILE A 36 -4.69 23.43 -10.82
CA ILE A 36 -3.83 23.45 -12.03
C ILE A 36 -2.61 24.35 -11.81
N SER A 37 -2.77 25.54 -11.21
CA SER A 37 -1.66 26.44 -10.90
C SER A 37 -0.64 25.80 -9.96
N ASP A 38 -1.09 25.12 -8.94
CA ASP A 38 -0.24 24.38 -7.99
C ASP A 38 0.57 23.25 -8.64
N SER A 39 0.14 22.81 -9.82
CA SER A 39 0.78 21.72 -10.57
C SER A 39 1.85 22.20 -11.58
N GLN A 40 2.06 23.51 -11.73
CA GLN A 40 2.95 24.08 -12.78
C GLN A 40 4.40 23.63 -12.67
N SER A 41 4.86 23.28 -11.45
CA SER A 41 6.24 22.80 -11.23
C SER A 41 6.50 21.38 -11.71
N LEU A 42 5.47 20.62 -12.10
CA LEU A 42 5.57 19.17 -12.40
C LEU A 42 5.96 18.85 -13.84
N ASP A 43 6.18 19.86 -14.69
CA ASP A 43 6.48 19.68 -16.14
C ASP A 43 5.47 18.74 -16.84
N CYS A 44 4.17 18.96 -16.59
CA CYS A 44 3.04 18.22 -17.16
C CYS A 44 2.25 19.07 -18.14
N LEU A 45 1.54 18.44 -19.07
CA LEU A 45 0.51 19.12 -19.83
C LEU A 45 -0.70 19.40 -18.92
N LEU A 46 -1.00 20.67 -18.65
CA LEU A 46 -2.03 21.08 -17.71
C LEU A 46 -3.27 21.59 -18.44
N ILE A 47 -4.44 21.03 -18.14
CA ILE A 47 -5.72 21.36 -18.75
C ILE A 47 -6.72 21.79 -17.67
N THR A 48 -7.09 23.07 -17.66
CA THR A 48 -8.24 23.52 -16.89
C THR A 48 -9.51 23.08 -17.63
N GLY A 49 -10.31 22.20 -17.01
CA GLY A 49 -11.53 21.68 -17.61
C GLY A 49 -12.12 20.48 -16.85
N ASN A 50 -13.33 20.11 -17.27
CA ASN A 50 -14.00 18.96 -16.70
C ASN A 50 -13.48 17.66 -17.35
N ALA A 51 -13.05 16.68 -16.58
CA ALA A 51 -12.60 15.38 -17.07
C ALA A 51 -13.71 14.53 -17.74
N LEU A 52 -14.98 14.85 -17.50
CA LEU A 52 -16.14 14.29 -18.19
C LEU A 52 -16.49 15.08 -19.46
N SER A 53 -15.60 15.92 -19.97
CA SER A 53 -15.77 16.64 -21.23
C SER A 53 -14.87 16.03 -22.31
N ARG A 54 -15.46 15.80 -23.49
CA ARG A 54 -14.74 15.31 -24.67
C ARG A 54 -13.60 16.26 -25.07
N ASP A 55 -13.85 17.58 -25.03
CA ASP A 55 -12.85 18.60 -25.36
C ASP A 55 -11.64 18.52 -24.42
N SER A 56 -11.86 18.41 -23.10
CA SER A 56 -10.79 18.30 -22.12
C SER A 56 -9.94 17.05 -22.35
N LEU A 57 -10.55 15.90 -22.61
CA LEU A 57 -9.83 14.64 -22.89
C LEU A 57 -9.04 14.70 -24.19
N VAL A 58 -9.60 15.28 -25.25
CA VAL A 58 -8.89 15.46 -26.54
C VAL A 58 -7.70 16.41 -26.37
N ARG A 59 -7.87 17.55 -25.68
CA ARG A 59 -6.78 18.48 -25.37
C ARG A 59 -5.68 17.84 -24.52
N ALA A 60 -6.01 16.92 -23.61
CA ALA A 60 -5.06 16.14 -22.83
C ALA A 60 -4.34 15.07 -23.66
N GLY A 61 -4.77 14.83 -24.90
CA GLY A 61 -4.16 13.87 -25.83
C GLY A 61 -4.59 12.43 -25.58
N ILE A 62 -5.88 12.21 -25.34
CA ILE A 62 -6.44 10.88 -25.11
C ILE A 62 -6.17 9.90 -26.25
N ASN A 63 -5.99 10.40 -27.49
CA ASN A 63 -5.71 9.57 -28.67
C ASN A 63 -4.39 8.78 -28.56
N ASP A 64 -3.41 9.36 -27.84
CA ASP A 64 -2.07 8.78 -27.66
C ASP A 64 -1.85 8.32 -26.22
N ALA A 65 -2.91 8.32 -25.40
CA ALA A 65 -2.83 7.88 -24.01
C ALA A 65 -2.91 6.36 -23.93
N GLU A 66 -2.08 5.77 -23.11
CA GLU A 66 -2.11 4.35 -22.75
C GLU A 66 -2.93 4.12 -21.49
N ILE A 67 -2.83 5.07 -20.54
CA ILE A 67 -3.51 4.98 -19.24
C ILE A 67 -4.20 6.31 -18.92
N ILE A 68 -5.41 6.20 -18.36
CA ILE A 68 -6.06 7.33 -17.69
C ILE A 68 -6.43 6.96 -16.25
N VAL A 69 -6.07 7.83 -15.33
CA VAL A 69 -6.36 7.70 -13.89
C VAL A 69 -7.37 8.75 -13.49
N PHE A 70 -8.47 8.35 -12.89
CA PHE A 70 -9.42 9.24 -12.26
C PHE A 70 -9.18 9.25 -10.75
N ALA A 71 -8.63 10.37 -10.25
CA ALA A 71 -8.24 10.59 -8.86
C ALA A 71 -8.84 11.89 -8.30
N THR A 72 -10.09 12.17 -8.64
CA THR A 72 -10.83 13.32 -8.11
C THR A 72 -11.37 13.03 -6.70
N ASN A 73 -12.00 14.03 -6.09
CA ASN A 73 -12.65 13.88 -4.79
C ASN A 73 -14.07 13.28 -4.87
N ASP A 74 -14.54 12.87 -6.04
CA ASP A 74 -15.87 12.30 -6.26
C ASP A 74 -15.73 10.91 -6.90
N ASP A 75 -16.11 9.88 -6.14
CA ASP A 75 -16.02 8.49 -6.56
C ASP A 75 -16.92 8.18 -7.78
N ASN A 76 -18.08 8.85 -7.88
CA ASN A 76 -18.97 8.70 -9.04
C ASN A 76 -18.32 9.27 -10.31
N VAL A 77 -17.66 10.42 -10.19
CA VAL A 77 -16.88 11.03 -11.30
C VAL A 77 -15.74 10.10 -11.70
N ASN A 78 -15.05 9.48 -10.73
CA ASN A 78 -13.93 8.59 -11.00
C ASN A 78 -14.39 7.33 -11.75
N ILE A 79 -15.50 6.75 -11.37
CA ILE A 79 -16.07 5.56 -12.01
C ILE A 79 -16.66 5.88 -13.39
N LEU A 80 -17.55 6.89 -13.48
CA LEU A 80 -18.18 7.29 -14.74
C LEU A 80 -17.14 7.79 -15.75
N GLY A 81 -16.08 8.44 -15.26
CA GLY A 81 -14.98 8.92 -16.05
C GLY A 81 -14.28 7.81 -16.83
N CYS A 82 -14.10 6.63 -16.24
CA CYS A 82 -13.52 5.48 -16.92
C CYS A 82 -14.34 5.06 -18.15
N ALA A 83 -15.65 4.90 -17.98
CA ALA A 83 -16.53 4.54 -19.09
C ALA A 83 -16.56 5.63 -20.17
N PHE A 84 -16.61 6.90 -19.75
CA PHE A 84 -16.62 8.04 -20.67
C PHE A 84 -15.29 8.16 -21.45
N ALA A 85 -14.16 8.02 -20.79
CA ALA A 85 -12.85 8.08 -21.42
C ALA A 85 -12.66 6.98 -22.47
N LYS A 86 -13.06 5.74 -22.17
CA LYS A 86 -13.03 4.63 -23.16
C LYS A 86 -13.91 4.91 -24.37
N ARG A 87 -15.08 5.50 -24.15
CA ARG A 87 -15.95 5.89 -25.27
C ARG A 87 -15.29 6.94 -26.16
N VAL A 88 -14.76 8.02 -25.54
CA VAL A 88 -14.08 9.08 -26.29
C VAL A 88 -12.85 8.56 -27.01
N PHE A 89 -12.06 7.69 -26.37
CA PHE A 89 -10.91 7.02 -26.98
C PHE A 89 -11.31 6.21 -28.22
N SER A 90 -12.35 5.35 -28.11
CA SER A 90 -12.84 4.52 -29.22
C SER A 90 -13.36 5.38 -30.39
N GLU A 91 -14.01 6.51 -30.10
CA GLU A 91 -14.48 7.45 -31.14
C GLU A 91 -13.33 8.15 -31.86
N GLN A 92 -12.18 8.37 -31.20
CA GLN A 92 -11.02 9.05 -31.78
C GLN A 92 -10.09 8.11 -32.55
N VAL A 93 -9.86 6.90 -32.03
CA VAL A 93 -8.82 5.99 -32.53
C VAL A 93 -9.44 4.91 -33.46
N GLY A 94 -10.73 4.60 -33.28
CA GLY A 94 -11.40 3.51 -33.99
C GLY A 94 -10.86 2.14 -33.55
N ASP A 95 -11.24 1.06 -34.29
CA ASP A 95 -10.84 -0.34 -34.00
C ASP A 95 -9.34 -0.64 -34.26
N ARG A 96 -8.48 0.39 -34.35
CA ARG A 96 -7.11 0.26 -34.89
C ARG A 96 -6.06 -0.14 -33.87
N THR A 97 -6.36 -0.16 -32.58
CA THR A 97 -5.38 -0.51 -31.53
C THR A 97 -5.78 -1.77 -30.80
N ALA A 98 -4.92 -2.81 -30.88
CA ALA A 98 -5.09 -4.06 -30.14
C ALA A 98 -4.97 -3.90 -28.61
N SER A 99 -4.32 -2.82 -28.14
CA SER A 99 -4.22 -2.42 -26.73
C SER A 99 -5.16 -1.23 -26.48
N GLY A 100 -6.33 -1.49 -25.89
CA GLY A 100 -7.26 -0.43 -25.51
C GLY A 100 -6.71 0.47 -24.40
N LEU A 101 -7.31 1.67 -24.25
CA LEU A 101 -7.02 2.57 -23.14
C LEU A 101 -7.28 1.87 -21.78
N ILE A 102 -6.29 1.87 -20.93
CA ILE A 102 -6.40 1.39 -19.55
C ILE A 102 -6.99 2.49 -18.68
N THR A 103 -7.96 2.13 -17.88
CA THR A 103 -8.67 3.06 -17.00
C THR A 103 -8.54 2.62 -15.55
N ILE A 104 -8.15 3.56 -14.68
CA ILE A 104 -7.97 3.35 -13.24
C ILE A 104 -8.88 4.32 -12.51
N ALA A 105 -9.74 3.81 -11.62
CA ALA A 105 -10.61 4.61 -10.76
C ALA A 105 -10.13 4.55 -9.31
N ASN A 106 -9.87 5.70 -8.71
CA ASN A 106 -9.66 5.84 -7.28
C ASN A 106 -11.03 5.93 -6.58
N VAL A 107 -11.40 4.91 -5.81
CA VAL A 107 -12.70 4.82 -5.13
C VAL A 107 -12.48 4.68 -3.62
N ARG A 108 -12.96 5.66 -2.87
CA ARG A 108 -12.80 5.71 -1.40
C ARG A 108 -13.90 4.95 -0.67
N ASP A 109 -15.09 4.88 -1.29
CA ASP A 109 -16.22 4.17 -0.72
C ASP A 109 -16.13 2.67 -1.00
N SER A 110 -15.93 1.90 0.07
CA SER A 110 -15.84 0.45 -0.03
C SER A 110 -17.17 -0.23 -0.35
N GLU A 111 -18.31 0.44 -0.13
CA GLU A 111 -19.61 -0.13 -0.49
C GLU A 111 -19.80 -0.22 -1.99
N ILE A 112 -19.22 0.72 -2.74
CA ILE A 112 -19.27 0.73 -4.20
C ILE A 112 -18.40 -0.40 -4.78
N THR A 113 -17.30 -0.75 -4.10
CA THR A 113 -16.35 -1.76 -4.58
C THR A 113 -16.70 -3.19 -4.14
N HIS A 114 -17.68 -3.37 -3.24
CA HIS A 114 -17.98 -4.69 -2.67
C HIS A 114 -18.73 -5.61 -3.64
N PRO A 115 -18.21 -6.82 -3.95
CA PRO A 115 -18.79 -7.71 -4.97
C PRO A 115 -20.22 -8.19 -4.69
N SER A 116 -20.66 -8.18 -3.42
CA SER A 116 -21.93 -8.79 -2.99
C SER A 116 -23.17 -7.89 -3.13
N ARG A 117 -23.04 -6.64 -3.58
CA ARG A 117 -24.17 -5.68 -3.60
C ARG A 117 -24.79 -5.42 -4.97
N GLY A 118 -24.93 -6.43 -5.81
CA GLY A 118 -25.96 -6.49 -6.86
C GLY A 118 -25.70 -5.76 -8.18
N ALA A 119 -24.66 -4.92 -8.30
CA ALA A 119 -24.35 -4.22 -9.56
C ALA A 119 -23.33 -4.95 -10.45
N GLY A 120 -22.75 -6.05 -9.99
CA GLY A 120 -21.63 -6.73 -10.63
C GLY A 120 -20.31 -5.96 -10.48
N PRO A 121 -19.20 -6.55 -10.92
CA PRO A 121 -17.90 -5.88 -10.89
C PRO A 121 -17.92 -4.58 -11.70
N LEU A 122 -17.27 -3.53 -11.20
CA LEU A 122 -17.15 -2.23 -11.90
C LEU A 122 -16.53 -2.37 -13.30
N GLU A 123 -15.69 -3.37 -13.50
CA GLU A 123 -15.09 -3.71 -14.78
C GLU A 123 -16.15 -3.98 -15.86
N ASN A 124 -17.27 -4.60 -15.51
CA ASN A 124 -18.29 -5.01 -16.48
C ASN A 124 -19.15 -3.83 -16.96
N TRP A 125 -19.63 -2.97 -16.06
CA TRP A 125 -20.56 -1.90 -16.45
C TRP A 125 -19.90 -0.53 -16.57
N ALA A 126 -18.89 -0.21 -15.75
CA ALA A 126 -18.12 1.05 -15.83
C ALA A 126 -16.90 0.94 -16.74
N ARG A 127 -16.61 -0.24 -17.28
CA ARG A 127 -15.44 -0.51 -18.13
C ARG A 127 -14.12 -0.08 -17.48
N THR A 128 -14.03 -0.19 -16.16
CA THR A 128 -12.85 0.14 -15.39
C THR A 128 -11.90 -1.05 -15.42
N ASN A 129 -10.63 -0.85 -15.78
CA ASN A 129 -9.65 -1.95 -15.73
C ASN A 129 -9.19 -2.21 -14.30
N PHE A 130 -9.00 -1.14 -13.52
CA PHE A 130 -8.59 -1.22 -12.12
C PHE A 130 -9.38 -0.28 -11.25
N VAL A 131 -9.80 -0.80 -10.11
CA VAL A 131 -10.36 -0.01 -9.01
C VAL A 131 -9.35 -0.01 -7.88
N VAL A 132 -8.88 1.18 -7.52
CA VAL A 132 -7.96 1.38 -6.40
C VAL A 132 -8.77 1.86 -5.22
N SER A 133 -8.71 1.13 -4.09
CA SER A 133 -9.37 1.50 -2.84
C SER A 133 -8.35 1.80 -1.73
N PRO A 134 -7.82 3.04 -1.67
CA PRO A 134 -6.76 3.39 -0.72
C PRO A 134 -7.15 3.19 0.74
N SER A 135 -8.44 3.20 1.06
CA SER A 135 -8.90 2.98 2.42
C SER A 135 -8.62 1.56 2.91
N THR A 136 -8.68 0.56 2.04
CA THR A 136 -8.29 -0.82 2.36
C THR A 136 -6.79 -0.91 2.59
N ASP A 137 -6.00 -0.37 1.68
CA ASP A 137 -4.53 -0.40 1.76
C ASP A 137 -4.01 0.34 3.01
N VAL A 138 -4.64 1.47 3.41
CA VAL A 138 -4.33 2.19 4.67
C VAL A 138 -4.56 1.30 5.89
N VAL A 139 -5.70 0.60 5.92
CA VAL A 139 -6.06 -0.30 7.02
C VAL A 139 -5.08 -1.47 7.10
N GLU A 140 -4.77 -2.11 5.97
CA GLU A 140 -3.81 -3.22 5.89
C GLU A 140 -2.42 -2.80 6.33
N GLN A 141 -1.93 -1.64 5.87
CA GLN A 141 -0.63 -1.11 6.28
C GLN A 141 -0.59 -0.80 7.78
N LEU A 142 -1.69 -0.27 8.34
CA LEU A 142 -1.76 0.04 9.75
C LEU A 142 -1.78 -1.23 10.60
N ILE A 143 -2.61 -2.21 10.26
CA ILE A 143 -2.68 -3.51 10.93
C ILE A 143 -1.31 -4.19 10.91
N SER A 144 -0.69 -4.26 9.74
CA SER A 144 0.62 -4.87 9.57
C SER A 144 1.69 -4.19 10.43
N GLY A 145 1.69 -2.85 10.49
CA GLY A 145 2.62 -2.07 11.33
C GLY A 145 2.40 -2.24 12.84
N LEU A 146 1.21 -2.67 13.27
CA LEU A 146 0.88 -2.87 14.68
C LEU A 146 1.20 -4.29 15.19
N VAL A 147 1.54 -5.22 14.30
CA VAL A 147 1.92 -6.60 14.70
C VAL A 147 3.12 -6.57 15.64
N SER A 148 4.15 -5.78 15.32
CA SER A 148 5.30 -5.62 16.19
C SER A 148 5.87 -4.20 16.15
N PRO A 149 6.18 -3.62 17.32
CA PRO A 149 6.84 -2.32 17.41
C PRO A 149 8.26 -2.29 16.83
N THR A 150 8.91 -3.44 16.66
CA THR A 150 10.28 -3.53 16.12
C THR A 150 10.35 -3.50 14.60
N LEU A 151 9.25 -3.84 13.90
CA LEU A 151 9.20 -3.75 12.45
C LEU A 151 9.18 -2.28 12.03
N SER A 152 10.24 -1.81 11.38
CA SER A 152 10.44 -0.39 11.09
C SER A 152 9.52 0.12 10.00
N ASP A 153 9.42 -0.61 8.88
CA ASP A 153 8.54 -0.31 7.77
C ASP A 153 8.02 -1.61 7.14
N ILE A 154 6.75 -1.60 6.70
CA ILE A 154 6.12 -2.71 6.01
C ILE A 154 5.50 -2.16 4.72
N ILE A 155 5.90 -2.72 3.59
CA ILE A 155 5.55 -2.22 2.26
C ILE A 155 4.90 -3.34 1.47
N PRO A 156 3.61 -3.22 1.12
CA PRO A 156 2.97 -4.17 0.23
C PRO A 156 3.49 -3.98 -1.20
N MET A 157 4.01 -5.03 -1.82
CA MET A 157 4.42 -5.04 -3.23
C MET A 157 3.31 -5.58 -4.13
N GLY A 158 2.55 -6.54 -3.64
CA GLY A 158 1.48 -7.25 -4.32
C GLY A 158 0.39 -7.68 -3.35
N ASP A 159 -0.44 -8.61 -3.77
CA ASP A 159 -1.49 -9.19 -2.93
C ASP A 159 -0.89 -10.16 -1.91
N ASN A 160 0.14 -10.93 -2.34
CA ASN A 160 0.87 -11.88 -1.50
C ASN A 160 2.39 -11.60 -1.50
N ALA A 161 2.79 -10.35 -1.53
CA ALA A 161 4.19 -9.96 -1.50
C ALA A 161 4.41 -8.72 -0.64
N TRP A 162 5.29 -8.83 0.35
CA TRP A 162 5.56 -7.79 1.35
C TRP A 162 7.06 -7.60 1.54
N ILE A 163 7.49 -6.36 1.55
CA ILE A 163 8.82 -5.99 2.07
C ILE A 163 8.66 -5.55 3.51
N VAL A 164 9.53 -6.07 4.38
CA VAL A 164 9.57 -5.72 5.81
C VAL A 164 10.99 -5.26 6.16
N GLU A 165 11.13 -4.05 6.65
CA GLU A 165 12.39 -3.52 7.14
C GLU A 165 12.46 -3.62 8.67
N SER A 166 13.55 -4.13 9.19
CA SER A 166 13.78 -4.16 10.63
C SER A 166 15.26 -4.10 11.00
N ALA A 167 15.54 -3.45 12.13
CA ALA A 167 16.88 -3.42 12.71
C ALA A 167 17.12 -4.64 13.59
N VAL A 168 18.30 -5.22 13.51
CA VAL A 168 18.71 -6.37 14.34
C VAL A 168 18.99 -5.89 15.77
N SER A 169 18.17 -6.35 16.72
CA SER A 169 18.27 -6.05 18.15
C SER A 169 19.27 -6.97 18.87
N VAL A 170 19.64 -6.63 20.11
CA VAL A 170 20.60 -7.38 20.94
C VAL A 170 20.22 -8.86 21.12
N GLY A 171 18.91 -9.16 21.25
CA GLY A 171 18.40 -10.53 21.45
C GLY A 171 18.23 -11.36 20.19
N SER A 172 18.61 -10.83 19.02
CA SER A 172 18.38 -11.55 17.75
C SER A 172 19.16 -12.86 17.68
N PRO A 173 18.47 -13.99 17.40
CA PRO A 173 19.11 -15.28 17.19
C PRO A 173 19.96 -15.32 15.91
N MET A 174 19.79 -14.35 15.00
CA MET A 174 20.53 -14.28 13.73
C MET A 174 21.93 -13.65 13.89
N ILE A 175 22.25 -13.02 15.02
CA ILE A 175 23.59 -12.40 15.19
C ILE A 175 24.69 -13.44 15.07
N GLY A 176 25.64 -13.18 14.15
CA GLY A 176 26.77 -14.06 13.88
C GLY A 176 26.50 -15.15 12.84
N SER A 177 25.25 -15.35 12.39
CA SER A 177 24.95 -16.23 11.27
C SER A 177 25.20 -15.53 9.92
N THR A 178 25.36 -16.33 8.87
CA THR A 178 25.37 -15.81 7.50
C THR A 178 23.95 -15.55 7.00
N ILE A 179 23.80 -14.73 5.98
CA ILE A 179 22.50 -14.51 5.31
C ILE A 179 21.98 -15.83 4.71
N GLU A 180 22.86 -16.67 4.16
CA GLU A 180 22.50 -17.97 3.61
C GLU A 180 21.90 -18.90 4.67
N ASP A 181 22.55 -18.97 5.85
CA ASP A 181 22.01 -19.75 6.98
C ASP A 181 20.66 -19.21 7.45
N ALA A 182 20.52 -17.89 7.57
CA ALA A 182 19.28 -17.24 7.98
C ALA A 182 18.14 -17.48 6.98
N ASN A 183 18.46 -17.57 5.68
CA ASN A 183 17.49 -17.83 4.61
C ASN A 183 17.17 -19.32 4.39
N SER A 184 17.79 -20.24 5.12
CA SER A 184 17.65 -21.70 4.88
C SER A 184 16.22 -22.24 4.93
N ASN A 185 15.31 -21.58 5.65
CA ASN A 185 13.90 -21.99 5.74
C ASN A 185 13.07 -21.52 4.55
N SER A 186 13.46 -20.43 3.88
CA SER A 186 12.73 -19.89 2.73
C SER A 186 12.82 -20.78 1.48
N THR A 187 13.78 -21.69 1.43
CA THR A 187 13.88 -22.71 0.35
C THR A 187 12.78 -23.77 0.43
N LYS A 188 12.07 -23.89 1.55
CA LYS A 188 11.02 -24.90 1.78
C LYS A 188 9.59 -24.33 1.70
N ASP A 189 9.44 -23.07 2.03
CA ASP A 189 8.16 -22.34 1.99
C ASP A 189 8.40 -21.01 1.27
N PRO A 190 7.82 -20.77 0.08
CA PRO A 190 8.02 -19.57 -0.70
C PRO A 190 7.50 -18.30 -0.01
N ASP A 191 6.58 -18.48 0.94
CA ASP A 191 6.04 -17.38 1.73
C ASP A 191 6.91 -17.03 2.94
N TYR A 192 7.82 -17.93 3.35
CA TYR A 192 8.68 -17.73 4.53
C TYR A 192 9.62 -16.54 4.32
N PRO A 193 9.87 -15.72 5.35
CA PRO A 193 10.71 -14.54 5.24
C PRO A 193 12.12 -14.85 4.70
N ARG A 194 12.53 -14.10 3.68
CA ARG A 194 13.86 -14.15 3.10
C ARG A 194 14.53 -12.78 3.17
N ILE A 195 15.75 -12.71 3.68
CA ILE A 195 16.55 -11.49 3.69
C ILE A 195 17.10 -11.27 2.27
N ILE A 196 16.78 -10.11 1.70
CA ILE A 196 17.14 -9.76 0.32
C ILE A 196 18.11 -8.61 0.22
N ALA A 197 18.17 -7.76 1.26
CA ALA A 197 19.09 -6.65 1.32
C ALA A 197 19.45 -6.31 2.75
N MET A 198 20.58 -5.61 2.94
CA MET A 198 21.03 -5.14 4.23
C MET A 198 21.74 -3.79 4.15
N LYS A 199 21.74 -3.07 5.27
CA LYS A 199 22.51 -1.85 5.49
C LYS A 199 23.25 -1.96 6.82
N ALA A 200 24.56 -2.08 6.78
CA ALA A 200 25.41 -2.16 7.95
C ALA A 200 25.79 -0.76 8.46
N GLY A 201 25.26 -0.34 9.60
CA GLY A 201 25.55 0.95 10.21
C GLY A 201 25.29 2.14 9.27
N SER A 202 26.32 2.97 9.03
CA SER A 202 26.23 4.14 8.13
C SER A 202 26.61 3.83 6.68
N ARG A 203 26.88 2.57 6.32
CA ARG A 203 27.23 2.19 4.96
C ARG A 203 26.02 2.29 4.02
N LYS A 204 26.28 2.38 2.71
CA LYS A 204 25.23 2.28 1.70
C LYS A 204 24.56 0.90 1.81
N GLY A 205 23.25 0.85 1.75
CA GLY A 205 22.55 -0.43 1.69
C GLY A 205 22.75 -1.11 0.35
N ARG A 206 22.75 -2.42 0.35
CA ARG A 206 22.99 -3.26 -0.82
C ARG A 206 22.16 -4.54 -0.79
N ILE A 207 21.98 -5.14 -1.94
CA ILE A 207 21.46 -6.50 -2.08
C ILE A 207 22.50 -7.47 -1.49
N VAL A 208 22.04 -8.52 -0.80
CA VAL A 208 22.91 -9.47 -0.10
C VAL A 208 23.33 -10.62 -1.02
N SER A 209 24.56 -11.16 -0.80
CA SER A 209 25.12 -12.28 -1.56
C SER A 209 25.14 -13.63 -0.82
N GLY A 210 24.58 -13.68 0.39
CA GLY A 210 24.53 -14.89 1.20
C GLY A 210 25.65 -15.05 2.23
N ASN A 211 26.87 -14.64 1.91
CA ASN A 211 28.06 -14.80 2.78
C ASN A 211 28.23 -13.70 3.85
N GLU A 212 27.39 -12.69 3.83
CA GLU A 212 27.43 -11.61 4.82
C GLU A 212 27.01 -12.12 6.20
N ILE A 213 27.75 -11.65 7.22
CA ILE A 213 27.47 -11.97 8.61
C ILE A 213 26.59 -10.88 9.22
N ILE A 214 25.48 -11.30 9.79
CA ILE A 214 24.51 -10.43 10.45
C ILE A 214 25.06 -9.93 11.80
N GLN A 215 25.00 -8.62 12.01
CA GLN A 215 25.46 -7.98 13.24
C GLN A 215 24.35 -7.18 13.91
N GLN A 216 24.49 -6.96 15.21
CA GLN A 216 23.60 -6.06 15.95
C GLN A 216 23.59 -4.67 15.32
N GLY A 217 22.41 -4.09 15.15
CA GLY A 217 22.21 -2.77 14.57
C GLY A 217 22.17 -2.73 13.04
N ASP A 218 22.40 -3.86 12.38
CA ASP A 218 22.19 -3.94 10.92
C ASP A 218 20.69 -3.75 10.61
N MET A 219 20.41 -2.98 9.57
CA MET A 219 19.06 -2.88 8.99
C MET A 219 18.91 -3.97 7.94
N LEU A 220 17.99 -4.90 8.16
CA LEU A 220 17.66 -5.98 7.23
C LEU A 220 16.38 -5.67 6.49
N VAL A 221 16.32 -6.11 5.24
CA VAL A 221 15.13 -6.07 4.38
C VAL A 221 14.71 -7.50 4.10
N PHE A 222 13.53 -7.85 4.57
CA PHE A 222 12.92 -9.14 4.30
C PHE A 222 11.89 -9.02 3.19
N VAL A 223 11.72 -10.08 2.41
CA VAL A 223 10.53 -10.31 1.60
C VAL A 223 9.78 -11.50 2.15
N THR A 224 8.44 -11.44 2.17
CA THR A 224 7.59 -12.54 2.62
C THR A 224 6.29 -12.57 1.83
N GLY A 225 5.75 -13.76 1.59
CA GLY A 225 4.49 -13.96 0.88
C GLY A 225 3.25 -13.84 1.75
N SER A 226 3.40 -13.72 3.07
CA SER A 226 2.25 -13.72 3.96
C SER A 226 2.48 -12.89 5.23
N THR A 227 1.44 -12.15 5.62
CA THR A 227 1.42 -11.36 6.87
C THR A 227 1.52 -12.25 8.12
N LYS A 228 1.18 -13.55 8.02
CA LYS A 228 1.36 -14.52 9.12
C LYS A 228 2.79 -14.61 9.64
N PHE A 229 3.78 -14.25 8.82
CA PHE A 229 5.20 -14.30 9.18
C PHE A 229 5.76 -13.00 9.79
N PHE A 230 4.96 -11.95 9.94
CA PHE A 230 5.47 -10.71 10.55
C PHE A 230 5.93 -10.91 11.99
N GLY A 231 5.20 -11.71 12.79
CA GLY A 231 5.63 -12.10 14.14
C GLY A 231 6.94 -12.90 14.13
N GLU A 232 7.13 -13.78 13.15
CA GLU A 232 8.37 -14.53 12.98
C GLU A 232 9.54 -13.60 12.62
N ILE A 233 9.35 -12.62 11.71
CA ILE A 233 10.38 -11.61 11.41
C ILE A 233 10.75 -10.84 12.69
N ALA A 234 9.76 -10.40 13.47
CA ALA A 234 10.00 -9.69 14.72
C ALA A 234 10.83 -10.53 15.70
N ARG A 235 10.50 -11.82 15.86
CA ARG A 235 11.27 -12.76 16.67
C ARG A 235 12.70 -12.95 16.15
N LEU A 236 12.87 -13.10 14.84
CA LEU A 236 14.18 -13.25 14.21
C LEU A 236 15.08 -12.02 14.44
N VAL A 237 14.53 -10.83 14.45
CA VAL A 237 15.30 -9.60 14.71
C VAL A 237 15.50 -9.32 16.20
N GLY A 238 14.99 -10.17 17.10
CA GLY A 238 15.25 -10.12 18.54
C GLY A 238 14.17 -9.44 19.38
N ASP A 239 12.93 -9.42 18.91
CA ASP A 239 11.76 -8.99 19.68
C ASP A 239 11.07 -10.19 20.32
N GLU A 240 11.58 -10.63 21.47
CA GLU A 240 11.00 -11.75 22.23
C GLU A 240 9.62 -11.41 22.84
N ASN A 241 9.29 -10.11 22.98
CA ASN A 241 8.04 -9.65 23.59
C ASN A 241 6.98 -9.22 22.57
N SER A 242 7.17 -9.51 21.30
CA SER A 242 6.29 -9.04 20.22
C SER A 242 5.10 -9.95 19.94
N GLU A 243 4.90 -11.03 20.70
CA GLU A 243 3.73 -11.87 20.49
C GLU A 243 2.46 -11.06 20.74
N MET A 244 1.76 -10.77 19.66
CA MET A 244 0.43 -10.19 19.74
C MET A 244 -0.54 -11.31 20.14
N PRO A 245 -1.45 -11.06 21.10
CA PRO A 245 -2.49 -12.03 21.42
C PRO A 245 -3.28 -12.42 20.17
N ASP A 246 -3.71 -13.69 20.07
CA ASP A 246 -4.57 -14.16 18.96
C ASP A 246 -5.86 -13.33 18.84
N LYS A 247 -6.33 -12.76 19.92
CA LYS A 247 -7.53 -11.94 20.02
C LYS A 247 -7.25 -10.69 20.86
N PRO A 248 -6.50 -9.72 20.28
CA PRO A 248 -6.15 -8.53 21.03
C PRO A 248 -7.38 -7.71 21.40
N THR A 249 -7.31 -7.01 22.52
CA THR A 249 -8.26 -5.97 22.88
C THR A 249 -7.90 -4.66 22.18
N VAL A 250 -8.88 -4.00 21.55
CA VAL A 250 -8.58 -2.88 20.64
C VAL A 250 -9.42 -1.66 20.98
N ALA A 251 -8.78 -0.53 21.22
CA ALA A 251 -9.41 0.79 21.33
C ALA A 251 -9.23 1.57 20.03
N ILE A 252 -10.33 1.99 19.42
CA ILE A 252 -10.35 2.77 18.18
C ILE A 252 -10.97 4.14 18.45
N PHE A 253 -10.25 5.19 18.12
CA PHE A 253 -10.70 6.57 18.24
C PHE A 253 -11.15 7.09 16.88
N GLY A 254 -12.46 7.23 16.69
CA GLY A 254 -13.13 7.68 15.47
C GLY A 254 -13.90 6.59 14.74
N ALA A 255 -15.21 6.83 14.57
CA ALA A 255 -16.15 6.01 13.80
C ALA A 255 -16.06 6.32 12.29
N THR A 256 -14.89 6.61 11.79
CA THR A 256 -14.63 6.89 10.38
C THR A 256 -14.70 5.61 9.53
N ASN A 257 -14.66 5.74 8.20
CA ASN A 257 -14.54 4.56 7.30
C ASN A 257 -13.33 3.67 7.66
N PHE A 258 -12.20 4.28 8.09
CA PHE A 258 -11.03 3.53 8.54
C PHE A 258 -11.30 2.83 9.88
N GLY A 259 -11.88 3.55 10.85
CA GLY A 259 -12.24 2.98 12.15
C GLY A 259 -13.21 1.81 12.03
N SER A 260 -14.22 1.93 11.17
CA SER A 260 -15.20 0.87 10.89
C SER A 260 -14.52 -0.37 10.27
N LYS A 261 -13.64 -0.21 9.28
CA LYS A 261 -12.90 -1.32 8.66
C LYS A 261 -11.94 -1.99 9.64
N LEU A 262 -11.24 -1.21 10.48
CA LEU A 262 -10.38 -1.74 11.53
C LEU A 262 -11.17 -2.54 12.55
N ALA A 263 -12.30 -2.01 13.01
CA ALA A 263 -13.20 -2.71 13.90
C ALA A 263 -13.69 -4.03 13.28
N GLU A 264 -14.12 -4.01 12.03
CA GLU A 264 -14.55 -5.22 11.32
C GLU A 264 -13.44 -6.29 11.27
N HIS A 265 -12.21 -5.88 10.95
CA HIS A 265 -11.05 -6.77 10.92
C HIS A 265 -10.83 -7.48 12.26
N TYR A 266 -10.72 -6.70 13.35
CA TYR A 266 -10.45 -7.27 14.68
C TYR A 266 -11.64 -8.07 15.23
N LEU A 267 -12.87 -7.65 14.97
CA LEU A 267 -14.06 -8.40 15.32
C LEU A 267 -14.11 -9.77 14.61
N ASN A 268 -13.68 -9.84 13.35
CA ASN A 268 -13.59 -11.10 12.59
C ASN A 268 -12.51 -12.03 13.17
N MET A 269 -11.44 -11.50 13.77
CA MET A 269 -10.46 -12.26 14.55
C MET A 269 -11.01 -12.74 15.90
N GLY A 270 -12.18 -12.24 16.33
CA GLY A 270 -12.79 -12.54 17.61
C GLY A 270 -12.29 -11.67 18.76
N SER A 271 -11.67 -10.56 18.48
CA SER A 271 -11.23 -9.52 19.42
C SER A 271 -12.41 -8.76 20.03
N ASN A 272 -12.18 -8.17 21.23
CA ASN A 272 -13.05 -7.17 21.78
C ASN A 272 -12.60 -5.79 21.28
N VAL A 273 -13.55 -4.99 20.80
CA VAL A 273 -13.29 -3.68 20.20
C VAL A 273 -14.15 -2.62 20.89
N VAL A 274 -13.54 -1.50 21.28
CA VAL A 274 -14.26 -0.30 21.68
C VAL A 274 -13.98 0.82 20.66
N ILE A 275 -15.05 1.48 20.20
CA ILE A 275 -14.94 2.68 19.36
C ILE A 275 -15.38 3.88 20.20
N ILE A 276 -14.54 4.91 20.26
CA ILE A 276 -14.82 6.18 20.92
C ILE A 276 -14.99 7.24 19.83
N GLU A 277 -16.19 7.85 19.77
CA GLU A 277 -16.56 8.80 18.72
C GLU A 277 -17.18 10.06 19.28
N PRO A 278 -16.64 11.26 18.99
CA PRO A 278 -17.18 12.51 19.48
C PRO A 278 -18.46 12.95 18.78
N ASP A 279 -18.76 12.46 17.58
CA ASP A 279 -19.97 12.78 16.82
C ASP A 279 -21.04 11.71 17.04
N LEU A 280 -22.19 12.13 17.56
CA LEU A 280 -23.29 11.23 17.90
C LEU A 280 -23.88 10.53 16.69
N ASP A 281 -23.99 11.22 15.55
CA ASP A 281 -24.58 10.64 14.33
C ASP A 281 -23.64 9.57 13.76
N SER A 282 -22.33 9.82 13.76
CA SER A 282 -21.31 8.85 13.37
C SER A 282 -21.29 7.63 14.30
N ALA A 283 -21.39 7.82 15.61
CA ALA A 283 -21.49 6.72 16.56
C ALA A 283 -22.75 5.86 16.30
N ASN A 284 -23.91 6.50 16.11
CA ASN A 284 -25.17 5.83 15.80
C ASN A 284 -25.11 5.08 14.44
N ALA A 285 -24.42 5.64 13.45
CA ALA A 285 -24.23 4.97 12.16
C ALA A 285 -23.49 3.63 12.29
N ILE A 286 -22.45 3.56 13.14
CA ILE A 286 -21.77 2.29 13.44
C ILE A 286 -22.69 1.30 14.15
N VAL A 287 -23.42 1.75 15.16
CA VAL A 287 -24.39 0.90 15.88
C VAL A 287 -25.46 0.33 14.94
N GLY A 288 -25.92 1.12 13.99
CA GLY A 288 -26.91 0.72 12.97
C GLY A 288 -26.32 -0.12 11.82
N SER A 289 -25.01 -0.27 11.74
CA SER A 289 -24.31 -0.99 10.67
C SER A 289 -24.26 -2.51 10.93
N ARG A 290 -23.72 -3.24 9.94
CA ARG A 290 -23.52 -4.69 10.04
C ARG A 290 -22.63 -5.12 11.23
N ILE A 291 -21.62 -4.33 11.57
CA ILE A 291 -20.74 -4.64 12.69
C ILE A 291 -21.37 -4.31 14.04
N GLY A 292 -22.35 -3.38 14.10
CA GLY A 292 -23.00 -2.95 15.33
C GLY A 292 -23.80 -4.04 16.05
N VAL A 293 -24.15 -5.14 15.37
CA VAL A 293 -24.82 -6.29 16.01
C VAL A 293 -23.85 -7.24 16.72
N ASN A 294 -22.54 -7.02 16.58
CA ASN A 294 -21.51 -7.87 17.18
C ASN A 294 -21.41 -7.57 18.70
N LYS A 295 -21.59 -8.57 19.54
CA LYS A 295 -21.54 -8.46 21.01
C LYS A 295 -20.16 -8.11 21.57
N ARG A 296 -19.11 -8.13 20.76
CA ARG A 296 -17.73 -7.76 21.13
C ARG A 296 -17.40 -6.34 20.73
N LEU A 297 -18.36 -5.58 20.16
CA LEU A 297 -18.19 -4.19 19.82
C LEU A 297 -18.95 -3.31 20.83
N ASP A 298 -18.22 -2.42 21.47
CA ASP A 298 -18.78 -1.32 22.24
C ASP A 298 -18.56 0.00 21.48
N VAL A 299 -19.60 0.81 21.34
CA VAL A 299 -19.51 2.11 20.69
C VAL A 299 -19.89 3.19 21.72
N ILE A 300 -18.94 4.03 22.03
CA ILE A 300 -19.06 5.08 23.07
C ILE A 300 -19.07 6.45 22.38
N HIS A 301 -20.16 7.20 22.59
CA HIS A 301 -20.19 8.60 22.24
C HIS A 301 -19.51 9.41 23.34
N GLY A 302 -18.40 10.09 23.03
CA GLY A 302 -17.66 10.89 23.98
C GLY A 302 -16.42 11.56 23.39
N ASP A 303 -15.89 12.53 24.11
CA ASP A 303 -14.63 13.21 23.70
C ASP A 303 -13.43 12.27 23.91
N PRO A 304 -12.71 11.90 22.85
CA PRO A 304 -11.54 11.05 22.96
C PRO A 304 -10.36 11.70 23.72
N GLN A 305 -10.45 12.97 24.08
CA GLN A 305 -9.48 13.67 24.92
C GLN A 305 -9.88 13.71 26.40
N ASP A 306 -11.07 13.25 26.75
CA ASP A 306 -11.54 13.20 28.14
C ASP A 306 -10.80 12.12 28.92
N GLU A 307 -9.98 12.53 29.92
CA GLU A 307 -9.19 11.60 30.72
C GLU A 307 -10.02 10.72 31.65
N ASP A 308 -11.16 11.22 32.11
CA ASP A 308 -12.05 10.42 32.96
C ASP A 308 -12.73 9.32 32.16
N LEU A 309 -13.15 9.62 30.93
CA LEU A 309 -13.66 8.64 29.99
C LEU A 309 -12.60 7.58 29.65
N LEU A 310 -11.38 8.00 29.31
CA LEU A 310 -10.29 7.06 28.97
C LEU A 310 -9.95 6.14 30.16
N ARG A 311 -10.01 6.65 31.38
CA ARG A 311 -9.79 5.86 32.61
C ARG A 311 -10.97 4.92 32.90
N GLU A 312 -12.22 5.34 32.68
CA GLU A 312 -13.39 4.49 32.83
C GLU A 312 -13.36 3.31 31.87
N LEU A 313 -12.90 3.55 30.64
CA LEU A 313 -12.74 2.52 29.61
C LEU A 313 -11.46 1.70 29.74
N ALA A 314 -10.63 1.98 30.77
CA ALA A 314 -9.35 1.32 31.00
C ALA A 314 -8.50 1.19 29.72
N VAL A 315 -8.34 2.31 28.99
CA VAL A 315 -7.68 2.30 27.67
C VAL A 315 -6.25 1.77 27.76
N GLU A 316 -5.58 1.97 28.89
CA GLU A 316 -4.24 1.45 29.20
C GLU A 316 -4.16 -0.09 29.22
N ASP A 317 -5.26 -0.78 29.45
CA ASP A 317 -5.32 -2.26 29.48
C ASP A 317 -5.56 -2.88 28.08
N HIS A 318 -5.71 -2.04 27.05
CA HIS A 318 -5.88 -2.55 25.69
C HIS A 318 -4.52 -2.91 25.05
N ASP A 319 -4.52 -3.97 24.25
CA ASP A 319 -3.31 -4.41 23.51
C ASP A 319 -2.96 -3.46 22.37
N ILE A 320 -3.99 -2.83 21.78
CA ILE A 320 -3.87 -1.95 20.60
C ILE A 320 -4.72 -0.70 20.79
N ALA A 321 -4.15 0.47 20.44
CA ALA A 321 -4.88 1.74 20.34
C ALA A 321 -4.69 2.36 18.95
N ILE A 322 -5.79 2.79 18.30
CA ILE A 322 -5.73 3.32 16.93
C ILE A 322 -6.55 4.60 16.81
N SER A 323 -5.92 5.69 16.34
CA SER A 323 -6.63 6.95 16.10
C SER A 323 -6.86 7.20 14.61
N THR A 324 -8.14 7.40 14.22
CA THR A 324 -8.60 7.50 12.83
C THR A 324 -9.44 8.74 12.54
N LEU A 325 -9.47 9.70 13.46
CA LEU A 325 -10.25 10.93 13.34
C LEU A 325 -9.84 11.77 12.12
N SER A 326 -10.64 12.78 11.80
CA SER A 326 -10.39 13.63 10.63
C SER A 326 -9.30 14.69 10.83
N ASP A 327 -8.91 14.98 12.06
CA ASP A 327 -7.89 15.96 12.43
C ASP A 327 -6.57 15.30 12.82
N ASP A 328 -5.47 15.67 12.15
CA ASP A 328 -4.15 15.07 12.37
C ASP A 328 -3.59 15.40 13.77
N ASN A 329 -3.81 16.63 14.27
CA ASN A 329 -3.31 17.02 15.60
C ASN A 329 -4.03 16.24 16.70
N LEU A 330 -5.33 16.04 16.53
CA LEU A 330 -6.12 15.24 17.46
C LEU A 330 -5.67 13.78 17.44
N ASN A 331 -5.45 13.20 16.27
CA ASN A 331 -4.91 11.84 16.13
C ASN A 331 -3.54 11.70 16.82
N ILE A 332 -2.65 12.66 16.61
CA ILE A 332 -1.31 12.68 17.27
C ILE A 332 -1.47 12.79 18.79
N SER A 333 -2.29 13.72 19.28
CA SER A 333 -2.50 13.93 20.69
C SER A 333 -3.02 12.68 21.41
N ILE A 334 -4.03 12.02 20.82
CA ILE A 334 -4.61 10.78 21.36
C ILE A 334 -3.58 9.66 21.34
N ALA A 335 -2.89 9.46 20.20
CA ALA A 335 -1.90 8.40 20.05
C ALA A 335 -0.74 8.58 21.04
N MET A 336 -0.21 9.79 21.23
CA MET A 336 0.82 10.06 22.21
C MET A 336 0.35 9.75 23.64
N ARG A 337 -0.86 10.17 23.99
CA ARG A 337 -1.43 9.94 25.30
C ARG A 337 -1.65 8.47 25.61
N THR A 338 -2.16 7.70 24.66
CA THR A 338 -2.37 6.25 24.82
C THR A 338 -1.04 5.49 24.89
N PHE A 339 -0.04 5.91 24.11
CA PHE A 339 1.30 5.36 24.15
C PHE A 339 1.99 5.63 25.51
N ASP A 340 1.90 6.87 26.02
CA ASP A 340 2.43 7.24 27.35
C ASP A 340 1.76 6.49 28.50
N LYS A 341 0.52 6.05 28.33
CA LYS A 341 -0.20 5.20 29.28
C LYS A 341 0.20 3.72 29.21
N GLY A 342 1.06 3.32 28.27
CA GLY A 342 1.62 1.98 28.19
C GLY A 342 1.09 1.12 27.02
N VAL A 343 0.18 1.62 26.20
CA VAL A 343 -0.27 0.87 25.01
C VAL A 343 0.80 0.93 23.92
N SER A 344 1.70 -0.05 23.92
CA SER A 344 2.88 -0.07 23.04
C SER A 344 2.55 -0.17 21.55
N ARG A 345 1.40 -0.79 21.21
CA ARG A 345 0.91 -0.91 19.83
C ARG A 345 -0.08 0.22 19.52
N THR A 346 0.45 1.42 19.39
CA THR A 346 -0.37 2.60 19.10
C THR A 346 -0.17 3.07 17.67
N GLY A 347 -1.28 3.08 16.90
CA GLY A 347 -1.33 3.50 15.51
C GLY A 347 -2.16 4.75 15.29
N LEU A 348 -1.87 5.48 14.21
CA LEU A 348 -2.67 6.63 13.82
C LEU A 348 -2.66 6.89 12.32
N ILE A 349 -3.74 7.50 11.84
CA ILE A 349 -3.86 7.91 10.44
C ILE A 349 -3.59 9.40 10.31
N LEU A 350 -2.72 9.78 9.37
CA LEU A 350 -2.38 11.17 9.08
C LEU A 350 -2.69 11.53 7.62
N LYS A 351 -3.00 12.80 7.38
CA LYS A 351 -3.05 13.40 6.04
C LYS A 351 -1.65 13.85 5.63
N ASP A 352 -0.94 14.52 6.54
CA ASP A 352 0.35 15.14 6.26
C ASP A 352 1.50 14.13 6.30
N ARG A 353 2.20 14.02 5.16
CA ARG A 353 3.38 13.16 5.01
C ARG A 353 4.55 13.61 5.89
N ALA A 354 4.72 14.92 6.08
CA ALA A 354 5.89 15.47 6.77
C ALA A 354 5.95 15.04 8.24
N LEU A 355 4.80 14.74 8.85
CA LEU A 355 4.72 14.34 10.25
C LEU A 355 5.03 12.85 10.47
N VAL A 356 4.92 12.01 9.43
CA VAL A 356 5.06 10.55 9.56
C VAL A 356 6.40 10.15 10.15
N GLU A 357 7.52 10.66 9.58
CA GLU A 357 8.85 10.29 10.06
C GLU A 357 9.12 10.75 11.49
N ALA A 358 8.64 11.95 11.85
CA ALA A 358 8.81 12.46 13.21
C ALA A 358 8.04 11.62 14.24
N ILE A 359 6.83 11.22 13.91
CA ILE A 359 5.95 10.42 14.75
C ILE A 359 6.46 8.96 14.86
N GLN A 360 7.00 8.39 13.79
CA GLN A 360 7.63 7.06 13.86
C GLN A 360 8.82 7.01 14.81
N ARG A 361 9.62 8.09 14.87
CA ARG A 361 10.82 8.15 15.73
C ARG A 361 10.49 8.06 17.23
N ILE A 362 9.29 8.41 17.64
CA ILE A 362 8.84 8.31 19.03
C ILE A 362 8.14 6.97 19.34
N GLY A 363 8.15 6.02 18.41
CA GLY A 363 7.63 4.66 18.62
C GLY A 363 6.17 4.43 18.17
N LEU A 364 5.47 5.48 17.73
CA LEU A 364 4.12 5.37 17.20
C LEU A 364 4.10 4.83 15.77
N ARG A 365 2.94 4.33 15.32
CA ARG A 365 2.73 3.77 13.97
C ARG A 365 1.81 4.66 13.13
N PRO A 366 2.33 5.74 12.53
CA PRO A 366 1.56 6.59 11.65
C PRO A 366 1.45 5.99 10.24
N VAL A 367 0.27 6.09 9.65
CA VAL A 367 0.05 5.79 8.23
C VAL A 367 -0.49 7.05 7.53
N SER A 368 0.20 7.51 6.48
CA SER A 368 -0.28 8.63 5.67
C SER A 368 -1.24 8.14 4.60
N LYS A 369 -2.53 8.45 4.74
CA LYS A 369 -3.56 8.09 3.76
C LYS A 369 -3.27 8.63 2.35
N ARG A 370 -2.62 9.78 2.25
CA ARG A 370 -2.23 10.38 0.97
C ARG A 370 -1.11 9.59 0.31
N ARG A 371 -0.08 9.23 1.06
CA ARG A 371 1.04 8.42 0.56
C ARG A 371 0.56 7.06 0.07
N VAL A 372 -0.30 6.41 0.85
CA VAL A 372 -0.90 5.12 0.47
C VAL A 372 -1.71 5.24 -0.82
N ALA A 373 -2.56 6.26 -0.94
CA ALA A 373 -3.36 6.44 -2.16
C ALA A 373 -2.49 6.64 -3.42
N ILE A 374 -1.39 7.41 -3.31
CA ILE A 374 -0.44 7.58 -4.42
C ILE A 374 0.19 6.23 -4.78
N LYS A 375 0.66 5.46 -3.79
CA LYS A 375 1.26 4.15 -4.00
C LYS A 375 0.29 3.16 -4.66
N SER A 376 -0.93 3.08 -4.17
CA SER A 376 -1.95 2.16 -4.70
C SER A 376 -2.26 2.46 -6.18
N ILE A 377 -2.31 3.76 -6.55
CA ILE A 377 -2.51 4.15 -7.95
C ILE A 377 -1.26 3.82 -8.79
N LEU A 378 -0.07 4.10 -8.29
CA LEU A 378 1.18 3.75 -8.99
C LEU A 378 1.31 2.24 -9.17
N LYS A 379 0.98 1.44 -8.15
CA LYS A 379 0.92 -0.03 -8.26
C LYS A 379 0.02 -0.45 -9.42
N ALA A 380 -1.20 0.08 -9.52
CA ALA A 380 -2.12 -0.24 -10.60
C ALA A 380 -1.59 0.19 -11.99
N ILE A 381 -0.88 1.31 -12.09
CA ILE A 381 -0.21 1.74 -13.32
C ILE A 381 0.92 0.76 -13.68
N HIS A 382 1.76 0.41 -12.72
CA HIS A 382 2.95 -0.41 -12.94
C HIS A 382 2.63 -1.89 -13.25
N MET A 383 1.47 -2.39 -12.83
CA MET A 383 1.00 -3.72 -13.26
C MET A 383 0.84 -3.84 -14.77
N HIS A 384 0.59 -2.73 -15.47
CA HIS A 384 0.51 -2.72 -16.94
C HIS A 384 1.80 -2.30 -17.64
N VAL A 385 2.59 -1.47 -16.95
CA VAL A 385 3.80 -0.91 -17.52
C VAL A 385 4.86 -0.97 -16.44
N PRO A 386 5.92 -1.76 -16.63
CA PRO A 386 7.01 -1.83 -15.66
C PRO A 386 7.50 -0.43 -15.31
N GLY A 387 7.55 -0.12 -14.03
CA GLY A 387 7.98 1.16 -13.50
C GLY A 387 8.65 1.00 -12.15
N LEU A 388 9.43 2.01 -11.76
CA LEU A 388 10.00 2.08 -10.43
C LEU A 388 8.87 2.29 -9.42
N TYR A 389 8.67 1.29 -8.57
CA TYR A 389 7.55 1.35 -7.62
C TYR A 389 7.85 2.33 -6.47
N GLU A 390 8.94 2.12 -5.73
CA GLU A 390 9.34 3.02 -4.64
C GLU A 390 10.76 2.71 -4.12
N PRO A 391 11.52 3.73 -3.67
CA PRO A 391 12.71 3.50 -2.84
C PRO A 391 12.33 2.81 -1.53
N ILE A 392 13.16 1.88 -1.08
CA ILE A 392 13.03 1.24 0.22
C ILE A 392 13.34 2.28 1.30
N PRO A 393 12.43 2.61 2.23
CA PRO A 393 12.52 3.80 3.08
C PRO A 393 13.81 3.92 3.89
N ARG A 394 14.29 2.81 4.49
CA ARG A 394 15.52 2.80 5.29
C ARG A 394 16.77 2.56 4.45
N ILE A 395 16.59 2.07 3.23
CA ILE A 395 17.66 1.83 2.26
C ILE A 395 17.31 2.51 0.92
N PRO A 396 17.34 3.85 0.86
CA PRO A 396 16.87 4.59 -0.33
C PRO A 396 17.74 4.40 -1.57
N SER A 397 18.85 3.68 -1.47
CA SER A 397 19.66 3.24 -2.62
C SER A 397 19.05 2.04 -3.36
N LEU A 398 18.03 1.40 -2.78
CA LEU A 398 17.30 0.29 -3.39
C LEU A 398 15.89 0.72 -3.73
N VAL A 399 15.38 0.19 -4.83
CA VAL A 399 14.00 0.36 -5.24
C VAL A 399 13.36 -0.99 -5.51
N SER A 400 12.11 -1.11 -5.16
CA SER A 400 11.28 -2.25 -5.53
C SER A 400 10.48 -1.94 -6.78
N MET A 401 10.30 -2.94 -7.62
CA MET A 401 9.50 -2.86 -8.85
C MET A 401 8.64 -4.10 -8.98
N SER A 402 7.43 -3.96 -9.51
CA SER A 402 6.58 -5.07 -9.89
C SER A 402 6.24 -5.01 -11.38
N ALA A 403 6.11 -6.18 -12.00
CA ALA A 403 5.72 -6.30 -13.40
C ALA A 403 4.84 -7.53 -13.61
N GLU A 404 3.79 -7.39 -14.40
CA GLU A 404 2.97 -8.52 -14.88
C GLU A 404 3.36 -8.88 -16.31
N ILE A 405 3.49 -10.17 -16.58
CA ILE A 405 3.93 -10.69 -17.88
C ILE A 405 2.72 -10.89 -18.78
N ASN A 406 2.67 -10.11 -19.84
CA ASN A 406 1.63 -10.20 -20.89
C ASN A 406 2.17 -10.90 -22.13
N SER A 407 1.29 -11.35 -23.02
CA SER A 407 1.58 -12.09 -24.28
C SER A 407 2.58 -11.41 -25.23
N GLY A 408 2.76 -10.09 -25.10
CA GLY A 408 3.75 -9.31 -25.88
C GLY A 408 5.07 -9.04 -25.17
N ASN A 409 5.26 -9.55 -23.94
CA ASN A 409 6.44 -9.28 -23.15
C ASN A 409 7.64 -10.10 -23.63
N GLY A 410 8.78 -9.45 -23.86
CA GLY A 410 10.03 -10.11 -24.30
C GLY A 410 10.67 -11.07 -23.30
N LEU A 411 10.12 -11.16 -22.09
CA LEU A 411 10.57 -12.08 -21.03
C LEU A 411 9.82 -13.43 -21.07
N LEU A 412 8.73 -13.51 -21.81
CA LEU A 412 7.90 -14.72 -21.91
C LEU A 412 8.73 -15.89 -22.41
N GLY A 413 8.69 -17.03 -21.71
CA GLY A 413 9.40 -18.27 -22.06
C GLY A 413 10.87 -18.30 -21.71
N LYS A 414 11.42 -17.25 -21.09
CA LYS A 414 12.82 -17.20 -20.63
C LYS A 414 12.98 -17.83 -19.26
N GLU A 415 14.18 -18.35 -19.00
CA GLU A 415 14.58 -18.83 -17.67
C GLU A 415 14.97 -17.66 -16.76
N LEU A 416 14.87 -17.85 -15.44
CA LEU A 416 15.09 -16.80 -14.45
C LEU A 416 16.47 -16.09 -14.60
N PRO A 417 17.62 -16.77 -14.74
CA PRO A 417 18.90 -16.07 -14.87
C PRO A 417 18.96 -15.16 -16.11
N GLU A 418 18.31 -15.56 -17.20
CA GLU A 418 18.23 -14.74 -18.43
C GLU A 418 17.34 -13.51 -18.20
N VAL A 419 16.28 -13.65 -17.41
CA VAL A 419 15.38 -12.56 -17.05
C VAL A 419 16.10 -11.52 -16.20
N GLU A 420 16.83 -11.94 -15.18
CA GLU A 420 17.59 -11.05 -14.30
C GLU A 420 18.68 -10.28 -15.07
N ASP A 421 19.39 -10.97 -15.98
CA ASP A 421 20.40 -10.34 -16.87
C ASP A 421 19.77 -9.28 -17.79
N ILE A 422 18.58 -9.55 -18.36
CA ILE A 422 17.89 -8.63 -19.26
C ILE A 422 17.38 -7.39 -18.51
N ILE A 423 16.83 -7.59 -17.32
CA ILE A 423 16.23 -6.50 -16.54
C ILE A 423 17.30 -5.72 -15.78
N GLY A 424 18.43 -6.33 -15.43
CA GLY A 424 19.45 -5.77 -14.55
C GLY A 424 18.95 -5.61 -13.09
N ALA A 425 18.06 -6.50 -12.66
CA ALA A 425 17.42 -6.47 -11.35
C ALA A 425 17.33 -7.88 -10.78
N ASN A 426 17.33 -8.01 -9.45
CA ASN A 426 17.18 -9.31 -8.80
C ASN A 426 15.69 -9.61 -8.56
N LEU A 427 15.26 -10.79 -8.98
CA LEU A 427 13.93 -11.30 -8.65
C LEU A 427 13.87 -11.66 -7.17
N VAL A 428 12.93 -11.10 -6.45
CA VAL A 428 12.75 -11.38 -5.02
C VAL A 428 11.56 -12.28 -4.75
N MET A 429 10.55 -12.26 -5.64
CA MET A 429 9.37 -13.11 -5.55
C MET A 429 8.67 -13.21 -6.91
N LEU A 430 8.04 -14.34 -7.18
CA LEU A 430 7.19 -14.57 -8.35
C LEU A 430 5.86 -15.16 -7.89
N GLU A 431 4.77 -14.51 -8.29
CA GLU A 431 3.42 -15.07 -8.16
C GLU A 431 2.97 -15.64 -9.50
N ARG A 432 2.38 -16.82 -9.47
CA ARG A 432 1.77 -17.47 -10.63
C ARG A 432 0.32 -17.83 -10.35
N LEU A 433 -0.54 -17.62 -11.33
CA LEU A 433 -1.95 -17.97 -11.24
C LEU A 433 -2.11 -19.49 -11.34
N ASP A 434 -2.74 -20.09 -10.34
CA ASP A 434 -3.06 -21.52 -10.34
C ASP A 434 -4.37 -21.80 -11.12
N ASN A 435 -4.65 -23.08 -11.36
CA ASN A 435 -5.84 -23.52 -12.11
C ASN A 435 -7.18 -23.16 -11.44
N ASP A 436 -7.18 -22.89 -10.14
CA ASP A 436 -8.35 -22.46 -9.37
C ASP A 436 -8.55 -20.92 -9.36
N GLY A 437 -7.66 -20.17 -10.00
CA GLY A 437 -7.72 -18.71 -10.10
C GLY A 437 -7.09 -17.99 -8.91
N THR A 438 -6.30 -18.67 -8.08
CA THR A 438 -5.52 -18.07 -6.99
C THR A 438 -4.07 -17.82 -7.41
N PHE A 439 -3.50 -16.69 -6.97
CA PHE A 439 -2.07 -16.42 -7.13
C PHE A 439 -1.30 -17.07 -5.99
N ASN A 440 -0.30 -17.87 -6.36
CA ASN A 440 0.60 -18.52 -5.40
C ASN A 440 2.05 -18.11 -5.66
N ASN A 441 2.80 -17.91 -4.59
CA ASN A 441 4.23 -17.68 -4.67
C ASN A 441 4.95 -18.97 -5.06
N ILE A 442 5.96 -18.85 -5.93
CA ILE A 442 6.72 -19.99 -6.45
C ILE A 442 8.14 -19.94 -5.89
N ILE A 443 8.64 -21.07 -5.38
CA ILE A 443 10.04 -21.23 -4.98
C ILE A 443 10.92 -21.08 -6.23
N GLU A 444 12.02 -20.34 -6.09
CA GLU A 444 12.95 -20.04 -7.20
C GLU A 444 13.34 -21.26 -8.03
N GLU A 445 13.67 -22.38 -7.38
CA GLU A 445 14.01 -23.65 -8.03
C GLU A 445 12.86 -24.24 -8.90
N ASN A 446 11.62 -23.84 -8.64
CA ASN A 446 10.42 -24.36 -9.32
C ASN A 446 9.86 -23.39 -10.38
N ILE A 447 10.46 -22.22 -10.57
CA ILE A 447 9.97 -21.20 -11.51
C ILE A 447 9.99 -21.73 -12.94
N GLY A 448 11.08 -22.43 -13.33
CA GLY A 448 11.29 -22.88 -14.71
C GLY A 448 11.36 -21.67 -15.66
N THR A 449 10.46 -21.62 -16.65
CA THR A 449 10.34 -20.48 -17.56
C THR A 449 9.22 -19.54 -17.14
N ILE A 450 9.39 -18.26 -17.42
CA ILE A 450 8.40 -17.22 -17.19
C ILE A 450 7.19 -17.43 -18.08
N GLN A 451 5.99 -17.34 -17.51
CA GLN A 451 4.70 -17.60 -18.16
C GLN A 451 3.87 -16.32 -18.28
N GLU A 452 2.89 -16.35 -19.20
CA GLU A 452 1.89 -15.28 -19.29
C GLU A 452 1.04 -15.25 -18.01
N GLY A 453 0.83 -14.04 -17.46
CA GLY A 453 0.13 -13.83 -16.19
C GLY A 453 1.02 -13.91 -14.94
N ASP A 454 2.30 -14.30 -15.06
CA ASP A 454 3.24 -14.23 -13.93
C ASP A 454 3.40 -12.79 -13.45
N ARG A 455 3.43 -12.61 -12.14
CA ARG A 455 3.77 -11.34 -11.49
C ARG A 455 5.16 -11.42 -10.89
N LEU A 456 6.06 -10.58 -11.38
CA LEU A 456 7.45 -10.52 -10.93
C LEU A 456 7.60 -9.37 -9.93
N TYR A 457 8.23 -9.64 -8.80
CA TYR A 457 8.64 -8.65 -7.82
C TYR A 457 10.16 -8.58 -7.80
N LEU A 458 10.70 -7.40 -8.06
CA LEU A 458 12.10 -7.16 -8.36
C LEU A 458 12.67 -6.11 -7.42
N ILE A 459 13.97 -6.24 -7.12
CA ILE A 459 14.74 -5.20 -6.43
C ILE A 459 15.96 -4.83 -7.27
N LEU A 460 16.26 -3.54 -7.32
CA LEU A 460 17.40 -3.00 -8.05
C LEU A 460 18.07 -1.83 -7.31
N GLU A 461 19.33 -1.61 -7.58
CA GLU A 461 20.05 -0.45 -7.05
C GLU A 461 19.80 0.79 -7.91
N ILE A 462 19.59 1.96 -7.29
CA ILE A 462 19.29 3.21 -8.02
C ILE A 462 20.39 3.60 -9.00
N ASP A 463 21.65 3.26 -8.72
CA ASP A 463 22.77 3.54 -9.61
C ASP A 463 22.71 2.74 -10.93
N ASP A 464 21.89 1.68 -11.00
CA ASP A 464 21.66 0.84 -12.17
C ASP A 464 20.41 1.24 -12.98
N VAL A 465 19.59 2.15 -12.45
CA VAL A 465 18.40 2.69 -13.10
C VAL A 465 18.81 3.70 -14.18
N GLY A 466 19.16 3.19 -15.34
CA GLY A 466 19.56 4.07 -16.47
C GLY A 466 20.43 3.38 -17.51
N LYS A 467 20.79 2.13 -17.26
CA LYS A 467 21.38 1.27 -18.28
C LYS A 467 20.31 0.40 -18.92
#